data_88abd87939e431eb3f5689b64d12498d
#
_entry.id   88abd87939e431eb3f5689b64d12498d
#
_cell.length_a   1.000
_cell.length_b   1.000
_cell.length_c   1.000
_cell.angle_alpha   90.00
_cell.angle_beta   90.00
_cell.angle_gamma   90.00
#
_symmetry.space_group_name_H-M   'P 1'
#
loop_
_entity.id
_entity.type
_entity.pdbx_description
1 polymer ?
#
loop_
_entity_poly.entity_id
_entity_poly.type
_entity_poly.pdbx_seq_one_letter_code
_entity_poly.pdbx_strand_id
1 'polypeptide(L)'
;SGHVLVFVNSGDLLTKNALKIIHNKFYTNKNVDFVFGTVKRNYTTTSIIKSGYNPFRLNYNFDFATSHSTGFFIKLLSLKKVGKFNTKYKCSADYDFYFRAIIKKKLTGVATNKSELIGTMKSGGYSSTLSFMDHLLEETSIRLDNGQNFFLISFIFLNALFKQLIKKLRTLDIKI
;
A
#
# COMPACT_ATOMS: atom_id res chain seq x y z
N SER A 1 4.17 26.34 -0.22
CA SER A 1 3.17 25.61 -1.00
C SER A 1 3.87 24.53 -1.83
N GLY A 2 3.83 23.27 -1.38
CA GLY A 2 4.44 22.14 -2.11
C GLY A 2 3.56 21.67 -3.26
N HIS A 3 4.19 21.13 -4.30
CA HIS A 3 3.48 20.51 -5.43
C HIS A 3 3.27 19.01 -5.26
N VAL A 4 4.07 18.37 -4.41
CA VAL A 4 4.03 16.93 -4.11
C VAL A 4 3.96 16.74 -2.60
N LEU A 5 3.18 15.76 -2.17
CA LEU A 5 2.97 15.40 -0.77
C LEU A 5 3.41 13.98 -0.51
N VAL A 6 3.88 13.73 0.70
CA VAL A 6 4.17 12.42 1.29
C VAL A 6 3.69 12.42 2.74
N PHE A 7 3.20 11.28 3.21
CA PHE A 7 2.84 11.07 4.61
C PHE A 7 3.91 10.19 5.25
N VAL A 8 4.68 10.77 6.17
CA VAL A 8 5.71 10.04 6.93
C VAL A 8 5.17 9.79 8.33
N ASN A 9 4.98 8.52 8.67
CA ASN A 9 4.46 8.14 9.99
C ASN A 9 5.53 8.33 11.06
N SER A 10 5.09 8.46 12.32
CA SER A 10 6.00 8.52 13.46
C SER A 10 6.88 7.26 13.52
N GLY A 11 8.19 7.46 13.61
CA GLY A 11 9.19 6.38 13.62
C GLY A 11 9.67 5.93 12.24
N ASP A 12 9.08 6.43 11.15
CA ASP A 12 9.59 6.20 9.80
C ASP A 12 10.59 7.30 9.40
N LEU A 13 11.52 6.95 8.53
CA LEU A 13 12.58 7.83 8.09
C LEU A 13 12.68 7.84 6.55
N LEU A 14 12.84 9.03 5.98
CA LEU A 14 13.26 9.17 4.58
C LEU A 14 14.80 9.09 4.48
N THR A 15 15.29 8.49 3.40
CA THR A 15 16.72 8.48 3.11
C THR A 15 17.20 9.87 2.67
N LYS A 16 18.49 10.15 2.83
CA LYS A 16 19.09 11.44 2.46
C LYS A 16 18.81 11.86 1.02
N ASN A 17 18.71 10.89 0.11
CA ASN A 17 18.49 11.15 -1.32
C ASN A 17 17.02 11.00 -1.75
N ALA A 18 16.10 10.69 -0.84
CA ALA A 18 14.71 10.41 -1.17
C ALA A 18 14.06 11.49 -2.05
N LEU A 19 14.12 12.74 -1.61
CA LEU A 19 13.49 13.85 -2.34
C LEU A 19 14.10 14.05 -3.73
N LYS A 20 15.42 13.89 -3.87
CA LYS A 20 16.10 13.99 -5.17
C LYS A 20 15.63 12.89 -6.13
N ILE A 21 15.54 11.64 -5.65
CA ILE A 21 15.07 10.51 -6.45
C ILE A 21 13.62 10.74 -6.89
N ILE A 22 12.76 11.12 -5.97
CA ILE A 22 11.33 11.39 -6.26
C ILE A 22 11.16 12.55 -7.22
N HIS A 23 11.90 13.64 -7.02
CA HIS A 23 11.91 14.78 -7.96
C HIS A 23 12.27 14.32 -9.38
N ASN A 24 13.34 13.53 -9.54
CA ASN A 24 13.75 13.00 -10.82
C ASN A 24 12.67 12.11 -11.45
N LYS A 25 11.98 11.27 -10.66
CA LYS A 25 10.88 10.44 -11.17
C LYS A 25 9.73 11.28 -11.72
N PHE A 26 9.32 12.34 -11.04
CA PHE A 26 8.29 13.26 -11.54
C PHE A 26 8.80 14.08 -12.75
N TYR A 27 10.07 14.45 -12.77
CA TYR A 27 10.66 15.20 -13.87
C TYR A 27 10.71 14.39 -15.17
N THR A 28 11.13 13.13 -15.07
CA THR A 28 11.23 12.21 -16.24
C THR A 28 9.87 11.68 -16.68
N ASN A 29 8.88 11.62 -15.76
CA ASN A 29 7.54 11.13 -16.04
C ASN A 29 6.49 12.22 -15.78
N LYS A 30 6.45 13.23 -16.65
CA LYS A 30 5.64 14.45 -16.46
C LYS A 30 4.14 14.18 -16.27
N ASN A 31 3.62 13.12 -16.87
CA ASN A 31 2.19 12.79 -16.88
C ASN A 31 1.73 11.90 -15.72
N VAL A 32 2.62 11.53 -14.77
CA VAL A 32 2.19 10.72 -13.62
C VAL A 32 1.65 11.60 -12.49
N ASP A 33 0.69 11.04 -11.79
CA ASP A 33 0.02 11.65 -10.64
C ASP A 33 0.73 11.35 -9.33
N PHE A 34 1.36 10.16 -9.24
CA PHE A 34 2.04 9.70 -8.03
C PHE A 34 3.24 8.80 -8.33
N VAL A 35 4.09 8.62 -7.32
CA VAL A 35 5.26 7.73 -7.35
C VAL A 35 5.24 6.83 -6.12
N PHE A 36 5.37 5.51 -6.30
CA PHE A 36 5.68 4.58 -5.23
C PHE A 36 7.19 4.41 -5.10
N GLY A 37 7.73 4.82 -3.97
CA GLY A 37 9.14 4.68 -3.63
C GLY A 37 9.45 3.32 -3.02
N THR A 38 10.63 2.79 -3.27
CA THR A 38 11.13 1.58 -2.62
C THR A 38 11.38 1.86 -1.14
N VAL A 39 10.83 1.04 -0.24
CA VAL A 39 11.00 1.17 1.21
C VAL A 39 11.55 -0.10 1.82
N LYS A 40 12.35 0.04 2.88
CA LYS A 40 12.84 -1.06 3.71
C LYS A 40 11.97 -1.15 4.96
N ARG A 41 11.29 -2.27 5.13
CA ARG A 41 10.52 -2.58 6.34
C ARG A 41 11.41 -3.35 7.32
N ASN A 42 11.65 -2.74 8.46
CA ASN A 42 12.43 -3.36 9.53
C ASN A 42 11.49 -4.09 10.50
N TYR A 43 11.77 -5.37 10.73
CA TYR A 43 11.20 -6.18 11.79
C TYR A 43 12.25 -6.32 12.91
N THR A 44 11.89 -6.96 14.00
CA THR A 44 12.78 -7.14 15.15
C THR A 44 14.08 -7.87 14.77
N THR A 45 13.99 -8.90 13.93
CA THR A 45 15.13 -9.78 13.58
C THR A 45 15.49 -9.73 12.09
N THR A 46 14.62 -9.20 11.25
CA THR A 46 14.78 -9.23 9.78
C THR A 46 14.37 -7.90 9.15
N SER A 47 14.72 -7.74 7.89
CA SER A 47 14.21 -6.62 7.09
C SER A 47 13.84 -7.08 5.69
N ILE A 48 12.80 -6.45 5.12
CA ILE A 48 12.30 -6.75 3.79
C ILE A 48 12.28 -5.46 2.97
N ILE A 49 12.76 -5.53 1.72
CA ILE A 49 12.63 -4.45 0.76
C ILE A 49 11.32 -4.62 -0.01
N LYS A 50 10.46 -3.61 0.07
CA LYS A 50 9.24 -3.49 -0.71
C LYS A 50 9.47 -2.51 -1.86
N SER A 51 9.24 -2.94 -3.09
CA SER A 51 9.47 -2.14 -4.30
C SER A 51 8.47 -2.50 -5.39
N GLY A 52 8.35 -1.62 -6.38
CA GLY A 52 7.53 -1.84 -7.56
C GLY A 52 6.10 -1.32 -7.42
N TYR A 53 5.39 -1.33 -8.54
CA TYR A 53 4.00 -0.94 -8.66
C TYR A 53 3.36 -1.70 -9.81
N ASN A 54 2.26 -2.37 -9.53
CA ASN A 54 1.43 -3.04 -10.53
C ASN A 54 -0.05 -2.76 -10.24
N PRO A 55 -0.68 -1.81 -10.96
CA PRO A 55 -2.06 -1.40 -10.73
C PRO A 55 -3.07 -2.53 -10.89
N PHE A 56 -2.77 -3.51 -11.76
CA PHE A 56 -3.65 -4.65 -11.99
C PHE A 56 -3.84 -5.50 -10.71
N ARG A 57 -2.77 -5.67 -9.93
CA ARG A 57 -2.83 -6.42 -8.67
C ARG A 57 -3.73 -5.79 -7.61
N LEU A 58 -3.93 -4.48 -7.65
CA LEU A 58 -4.80 -3.78 -6.69
C LEU A 58 -6.24 -4.33 -6.69
N ASN A 59 -6.72 -4.83 -7.82
CA ASN A 59 -8.04 -5.45 -7.91
C ASN A 59 -8.16 -6.74 -7.08
N TYR A 60 -7.04 -7.41 -6.77
CA TYR A 60 -7.04 -8.75 -6.18
C TYR A 60 -6.39 -8.81 -4.80
N ASN A 61 -5.38 -8.01 -4.53
CA ASN A 61 -4.64 -8.08 -3.27
C ASN A 61 -3.96 -6.76 -2.92
N PHE A 62 -3.42 -6.71 -1.70
CA PHE A 62 -2.70 -5.55 -1.18
C PHE A 62 -1.25 -5.44 -1.71
N ASP A 63 -0.73 -6.48 -2.35
CA ASP A 63 0.67 -6.53 -2.82
C ASP A 63 0.84 -5.96 -4.24
N PHE A 64 0.19 -4.82 -4.50
CA PHE A 64 0.20 -4.12 -5.78
C PHE A 64 1.34 -3.09 -5.89
N ALA A 65 1.88 -2.66 -4.76
CA ALA A 65 2.97 -1.68 -4.68
C ALA A 65 3.71 -1.81 -3.34
N THR A 66 4.56 -0.84 -3.02
CA THR A 66 5.14 -0.71 -1.68
C THR A 66 4.06 -0.55 -0.60
N SER A 67 2.88 -0.06 -0.96
CA SER A 67 1.66 0.01 -0.15
C SER A 67 1.83 0.66 1.21
N HIS A 68 2.78 1.58 1.36
CA HIS A 68 3.04 2.27 2.62
C HIS A 68 3.12 3.77 2.41
N SER A 69 2.52 4.53 3.32
CA SER A 69 2.43 5.99 3.23
C SER A 69 3.78 6.67 3.07
N THR A 70 4.81 6.22 3.79
CA THR A 70 6.19 6.75 3.72
C THR A 70 6.83 6.56 2.33
N GLY A 71 6.38 5.56 1.57
CA GLY A 71 6.81 5.35 0.17
C GLY A 71 5.88 5.96 -0.88
N PHE A 72 4.81 6.66 -0.50
CA PHE A 72 3.83 7.17 -1.46
C PHE A 72 3.88 8.68 -1.60
N PHE A 73 4.25 9.14 -2.79
CA PHE A 73 4.36 10.56 -3.15
C PHE A 73 3.32 10.90 -4.21
N ILE A 74 2.47 11.90 -3.95
CA ILE A 74 1.36 12.27 -4.84
C ILE A 74 1.37 13.77 -5.13
N LYS A 75 1.06 14.16 -6.36
CA LYS A 75 0.85 15.56 -6.71
C LYS A 75 -0.34 16.12 -5.92
N LEU A 76 -0.23 17.33 -5.42
CA LEU A 76 -1.27 18.00 -4.63
C LEU A 76 -2.62 18.08 -5.40
N LEU A 77 -2.56 18.37 -6.69
CA LEU A 77 -3.77 18.41 -7.53
C LEU A 77 -4.44 17.05 -7.65
N SER A 78 -3.66 15.98 -7.75
CA SER A 78 -4.15 14.61 -7.82
C SER A 78 -4.74 14.16 -6.48
N LEU A 79 -4.09 14.53 -5.35
CA LEU A 79 -4.64 14.32 -4.01
C LEU A 79 -6.03 14.98 -3.86
N LYS A 80 -6.18 16.22 -4.31
CA LYS A 80 -7.47 16.94 -4.26
C LYS A 80 -8.57 16.23 -5.07
N LYS A 81 -8.23 15.58 -6.20
CA LYS A 81 -9.17 14.78 -7.00
C LYS A 81 -9.65 13.52 -6.26
N VAL A 82 -8.79 12.88 -5.47
CA VAL A 82 -9.13 11.69 -4.69
C VAL A 82 -9.91 12.04 -3.43
N GLY A 83 -9.59 13.17 -2.82
CA GLY A 83 -10.16 13.62 -1.54
C GLY A 83 -9.37 13.11 -0.33
N LYS A 84 -9.99 13.22 0.84
CA LYS A 84 -9.38 12.85 2.13
C LYS A 84 -9.33 11.33 2.31
N PHE A 85 -8.49 10.87 3.24
CA PHE A 85 -8.56 9.51 3.77
C PHE A 85 -9.92 9.27 4.44
N ASN A 86 -10.46 8.08 4.24
CA ASN A 86 -11.72 7.70 4.87
C ASN A 86 -11.47 7.20 6.29
N THR A 87 -11.94 7.96 7.27
CA THR A 87 -11.75 7.67 8.70
C THR A 87 -12.62 6.52 9.23
N LYS A 88 -13.54 6.00 8.42
CA LYS A 88 -14.30 4.76 8.69
C LYS A 88 -13.35 3.57 8.85
N TYR A 89 -12.25 3.54 8.08
CA TYR A 89 -11.27 2.47 8.09
C TYR A 89 -10.13 2.79 9.05
N LYS A 90 -9.94 1.91 10.03
CA LYS A 90 -8.94 2.13 11.09
C LYS A 90 -7.54 1.70 10.70
N CYS A 91 -7.45 0.67 9.87
CA CYS A 91 -6.18 0.04 9.49
C CYS A 91 -5.85 0.23 8.01
N SER A 92 -6.85 0.09 7.15
CA SER A 92 -6.66 0.03 5.69
C SER A 92 -7.14 1.30 4.98
N ALA A 93 -7.15 2.46 5.67
CA ALA A 93 -7.53 3.74 5.08
C ALA A 93 -6.63 4.16 3.90
N ASP A 94 -5.36 3.74 3.92
CA ASP A 94 -4.42 3.89 2.82
C ASP A 94 -4.82 3.02 1.61
N TYR A 95 -5.29 1.79 1.84
CA TYR A 95 -5.79 0.92 0.79
C TYR A 95 -7.04 1.49 0.11
N ASP A 96 -8.02 2.00 0.89
CA ASP A 96 -9.17 2.72 0.34
C ASP A 96 -8.73 3.91 -0.51
N PHE A 97 -7.77 4.69 -0.01
CA PHE A 97 -7.24 5.83 -0.74
C PHE A 97 -6.61 5.41 -2.08
N TYR A 98 -5.77 4.37 -2.09
CA TYR A 98 -5.15 3.85 -3.32
C TYR A 98 -6.20 3.27 -4.27
N PHE A 99 -7.20 2.57 -3.76
CA PHE A 99 -8.29 2.03 -4.58
C PHE A 99 -9.05 3.15 -5.28
N ARG A 100 -9.44 4.21 -4.55
CA ARG A 100 -10.07 5.39 -5.13
C ARG A 100 -9.18 6.10 -6.13
N ALA A 101 -7.92 6.32 -5.82
CA ALA A 101 -6.95 6.99 -6.69
C ALA A 101 -6.75 6.24 -8.01
N ILE A 102 -6.47 4.95 -7.94
CA ILE A 102 -6.02 4.14 -9.08
C ILE A 102 -7.21 3.59 -9.87
N ILE A 103 -8.19 2.99 -9.18
CA ILE A 103 -9.32 2.32 -9.84
C ILE A 103 -10.44 3.30 -10.20
N LYS A 104 -10.85 4.14 -9.25
CA LYS A 104 -11.98 5.06 -9.47
C LYS A 104 -11.60 6.31 -10.25
N LYS A 105 -10.51 6.95 -9.88
CA LYS A 105 -10.04 8.20 -10.51
C LYS A 105 -9.07 7.95 -11.67
N LYS A 106 -8.64 6.70 -11.90
CA LYS A 106 -7.73 6.29 -12.98
C LYS A 106 -6.42 7.12 -13.00
N LEU A 107 -5.96 7.51 -11.82
CA LEU A 107 -4.70 8.21 -11.71
C LEU A 107 -3.55 7.30 -12.12
N THR A 108 -2.54 7.88 -12.76
CA THR A 108 -1.38 7.16 -13.27
C THR A 108 -0.18 7.33 -12.34
N GLY A 109 0.61 6.28 -12.22
CA GLY A 109 1.78 6.30 -11.36
C GLY A 109 2.92 5.43 -11.88
N VAL A 110 4.07 5.61 -11.26
CA VAL A 110 5.26 4.80 -11.48
C VAL A 110 5.88 4.40 -10.15
N ALA A 111 6.85 3.48 -10.18
CA ALA A 111 7.65 3.16 -9.00
C ALA A 111 9.11 3.55 -9.18
N THR A 112 9.82 3.71 -8.07
CA THR A 112 11.29 3.76 -8.09
C THR A 112 11.87 2.36 -8.33
N ASN A 113 13.13 2.30 -8.78
CA ASN A 113 13.82 1.02 -8.93
C ASN A 113 14.09 0.39 -7.55
N LYS A 114 14.29 -0.92 -7.52
CA LYS A 114 14.55 -1.65 -6.27
C LYS A 114 15.79 -1.14 -5.52
N SER A 115 16.79 -0.63 -6.23
CA SER A 115 18.01 -0.03 -5.67
C SER A 115 17.82 1.40 -5.16
N GLU A 116 16.74 2.09 -5.54
CA GLU A 116 16.46 3.48 -5.17
C GLU A 116 15.64 3.52 -3.86
N LEU A 117 16.31 3.25 -2.74
CA LEU A 117 15.67 3.24 -1.42
C LEU A 117 15.25 4.67 -1.02
N ILE A 118 13.96 4.85 -0.79
CA ILE A 118 13.37 6.14 -0.41
C ILE A 118 13.25 6.29 1.10
N GLY A 119 12.96 5.21 1.81
CA GLY A 119 12.74 5.30 3.24
C GLY A 119 12.81 3.96 3.95
N THR A 120 12.81 4.05 5.27
CA THR A 120 12.72 2.91 6.16
C THR A 120 11.49 3.06 7.03
N MET A 121 10.78 1.96 7.22
CA MET A 121 9.61 1.90 8.07
C MET A 121 9.82 0.92 9.21
N LYS A 122 9.36 1.30 10.39
CA LYS A 122 9.39 0.48 11.59
C LYS A 122 8.14 -0.39 11.66
N SER A 123 8.30 -1.68 11.96
CA SER A 123 7.16 -2.55 12.27
C SER A 123 6.63 -2.27 13.67
N GLY A 124 5.38 -2.64 13.95
CA GLY A 124 4.78 -2.52 15.28
C GLY A 124 3.73 -1.40 15.42
N GLY A 125 3.29 -0.80 14.30
CA GLY A 125 2.16 0.13 14.31
C GLY A 125 0.81 -0.56 14.57
N TYR A 126 -0.25 0.23 14.68
CA TYR A 126 -1.62 -0.24 14.98
C TYR A 126 -2.08 -1.42 14.11
N SER A 127 -1.75 -1.40 12.81
CA SER A 127 -2.10 -2.50 11.90
C SER A 127 -1.51 -3.86 12.31
N SER A 128 -0.41 -3.88 13.05
CA SER A 128 0.20 -5.14 13.52
C SER A 128 -0.52 -5.76 14.73
N THR A 129 -1.42 -5.04 15.39
CA THR A 129 -2.21 -5.52 16.53
C THR A 129 -3.52 -6.19 16.10
N LEU A 130 -3.93 -6.00 14.86
CA LEU A 130 -5.17 -6.53 14.32
C LEU A 130 -5.03 -8.00 13.88
N SER A 131 -6.11 -8.75 14.02
CA SER A 131 -6.18 -10.12 13.51
C SER A 131 -6.23 -10.15 11.98
N PHE A 132 -5.92 -11.33 11.42
CA PHE A 132 -6.09 -11.57 9.99
C PHE A 132 -7.54 -11.30 9.52
N MET A 133 -8.52 -11.68 10.35
CA MET A 133 -9.94 -11.48 10.01
C MET A 133 -10.33 -10.01 10.01
N ASP A 134 -9.83 -9.21 10.96
CA ASP A 134 -10.10 -7.76 10.98
C ASP A 134 -9.60 -7.09 9.70
N HIS A 135 -8.38 -7.41 9.28
CA HIS A 135 -7.84 -6.93 8.01
C HIS A 135 -8.68 -7.35 6.81
N LEU A 136 -9.03 -8.65 6.73
CA LEU A 136 -9.78 -9.20 5.61
C LEU A 136 -11.19 -8.58 5.51
N LEU A 137 -11.86 -8.38 6.64
CA LEU A 137 -13.19 -7.77 6.69
C LEU A 137 -13.14 -6.28 6.30
N GLU A 138 -12.14 -5.55 6.78
CA GLU A 138 -11.98 -4.14 6.43
C GLU A 138 -11.65 -3.95 4.94
N GLU A 139 -10.75 -4.76 4.38
CA GLU A 139 -10.46 -4.76 2.94
C GLU A 139 -11.68 -5.13 2.09
N THR A 140 -12.47 -6.11 2.55
CA THR A 140 -13.72 -6.52 1.88
C THR A 140 -14.72 -5.38 1.88
N SER A 141 -14.90 -4.69 3.02
CA SER A 141 -15.77 -3.51 3.13
C SER A 141 -15.33 -2.39 2.20
N ILE A 142 -14.02 -2.12 2.09
CA ILE A 142 -13.47 -1.13 1.16
C ILE A 142 -13.84 -1.45 -0.28
N ARG A 143 -13.73 -2.72 -0.68
CA ARG A 143 -14.07 -3.17 -2.03
C ARG A 143 -15.56 -3.01 -2.32
N LEU A 144 -16.43 -3.38 -1.38
CA LEU A 144 -17.88 -3.20 -1.46
C LEU A 144 -18.26 -1.71 -1.57
N ASP A 145 -17.76 -0.89 -0.66
CA ASP A 145 -18.04 0.55 -0.62
C ASP A 145 -17.56 1.27 -1.90
N ASN A 146 -16.51 0.74 -2.52
CA ASN A 146 -16.01 1.23 -3.80
C ASN A 146 -16.68 0.58 -5.03
N GLY A 147 -17.71 -0.27 -4.85
CA GLY A 147 -18.51 -0.83 -5.95
C GLY A 147 -17.76 -1.83 -6.81
N GLN A 148 -16.81 -2.57 -6.26
CA GLN A 148 -16.20 -3.69 -6.96
C GLN A 148 -17.20 -4.83 -7.14
N ASN A 149 -17.05 -5.63 -8.18
CA ASN A 149 -17.96 -6.73 -8.48
C ASN A 149 -18.05 -7.74 -7.32
N PHE A 150 -19.26 -8.04 -6.87
CA PHE A 150 -19.53 -8.89 -5.71
C PHE A 150 -18.93 -10.32 -5.86
N PHE A 151 -19.05 -10.94 -7.04
CA PHE A 151 -18.48 -12.27 -7.26
C PHE A 151 -16.96 -12.28 -7.15
N LEU A 152 -16.31 -11.22 -7.67
CA LEU A 152 -14.86 -11.05 -7.53
C LEU A 152 -14.47 -10.86 -6.06
N ILE A 153 -15.22 -10.07 -5.31
CA ILE A 153 -14.96 -9.87 -3.87
C ILE A 153 -15.09 -11.20 -3.12
N SER A 154 -16.17 -11.95 -3.37
CA SER A 154 -16.39 -13.27 -2.75
C SER A 154 -15.26 -14.24 -3.06
N PHE A 155 -14.80 -14.28 -4.32
CA PHE A 155 -13.66 -15.11 -4.72
C PHE A 155 -12.37 -14.72 -3.99
N ILE A 156 -12.08 -13.41 -3.89
CA ILE A 156 -10.89 -12.91 -3.18
C ILE A 156 -10.95 -13.28 -1.70
N PHE A 157 -12.12 -13.08 -1.08
CA PHE A 157 -12.35 -13.40 0.33
C PHE A 157 -12.13 -14.88 0.63
N LEU A 158 -12.78 -15.77 -0.13
CA LEU A 158 -12.64 -17.22 0.03
C LEU A 158 -11.21 -17.69 -0.22
N ASN A 159 -10.55 -17.16 -1.25
CA ASN A 159 -9.15 -17.49 -1.54
C ASN A 159 -8.20 -17.05 -0.40
N ALA A 160 -8.46 -15.90 0.22
CA ALA A 160 -7.69 -15.44 1.38
C ALA A 160 -7.87 -16.36 2.58
N LEU A 161 -9.11 -16.78 2.88
CA LEU A 161 -9.42 -17.75 3.94
C LEU A 161 -8.73 -19.09 3.69
N PHE A 162 -8.82 -19.61 2.46
CA PHE A 162 -8.20 -20.88 2.08
C PHE A 162 -6.67 -20.85 2.26
N LYS A 163 -6.01 -19.78 1.79
CA LYS A 163 -4.57 -19.59 2.01
C LYS A 163 -4.19 -19.53 3.49
N GLN A 164 -5.01 -18.88 4.30
CA GLN A 164 -4.77 -18.80 5.75
C GLN A 164 -4.93 -20.17 6.41
N LEU A 165 -5.91 -20.96 5.97
CA LEU A 165 -6.11 -22.34 6.46
C LEU A 165 -4.90 -23.22 6.14
N ILE A 166 -4.45 -23.23 4.88
CA ILE A 166 -3.24 -23.98 4.49
C ILE A 166 -2.03 -23.57 5.31
N LYS A 167 -1.84 -22.26 5.54
CA LYS A 167 -0.74 -21.76 6.35
C LYS A 167 -0.80 -22.32 7.78
N LYS A 168 -1.99 -22.35 8.39
CA LYS A 168 -2.18 -22.91 9.74
C LYS A 168 -1.89 -24.42 9.78
N LEU A 169 -2.35 -25.18 8.80
CA LEU A 169 -2.09 -26.64 8.72
C LEU A 169 -0.59 -26.91 8.63
N ARG A 170 0.13 -26.24 7.73
CA ARG A 170 1.58 -26.38 7.61
C ARG A 170 2.36 -26.04 8.88
N THR A 171 1.86 -25.13 9.71
CA THR A 171 2.50 -24.80 10.99
C THR A 171 2.21 -25.82 12.07
N LEU A 172 1.17 -26.63 11.95
CA LEU A 172 0.87 -27.76 12.83
C LEU A 172 1.73 -28.98 12.49
N ASP A 173 1.91 -29.28 11.20
CA ASP A 173 2.73 -30.42 10.73
C ASP A 173 4.22 -30.30 11.08
N ILE A 174 4.73 -29.06 11.32
CA ILE A 174 6.13 -28.85 11.70
C ILE A 174 6.35 -29.03 13.22
N LYS A 175 5.27 -29.19 14.00
CA LYS A 175 5.34 -29.35 15.47
C LYS A 175 5.17 -30.79 15.94
N ILE A 176 5.05 -31.73 15.02
CA ILE A 176 5.05 -33.19 15.25
C ILE A 176 6.44 -33.74 14.85
#